data_7d51c9f1b016414d3ed0b1ec61ffae8e
#
_entry.id   7d51c9f1b016414d3ed0b1ec61ffae8e
#
_cell.length_a   1.000
_cell.length_b   1.000
_cell.length_c   1.000
_cell.angle_alpha   90.00
_cell.angle_beta   90.00
_cell.angle_gamma   90.00
#
_symmetry.space_group_name_H-M   'P 1'
#
loop_
_entity.id
_entity.type
_entity.pdbx_description
1 polymer ?
#
loop_
_entity_poly.entity_id
_entity_poly.type
_entity_poly.pdbx_seq_one_letter_code
_entity_poly.pdbx_strand_id
1 'polypeptide(L)'
;MDCNAGNHHKAFATNFNPEINIREITQKGLWYKNGEWIETDPLSIHKPLTYPNIGPRESYLMHHEELESLVKNYPTIKEARFWMTFGQQYLTYLDCIQNLGMSRIDEIEYEAPLADGSGKTAKVKIVPLQFLKAVLPNPQDLGENYDGETSIGCRIRGKKDGKERTYYVYNNCKHQEAYNETGMQGVSYTTGVPAMIGAMMFLKGIWKKPGVWNVEEFDPDPFMEQLNKQGLPWHEVFDGDLEID
;
A
#
# COMPACT_ATOMS: atom_id res chain seq x y z
N MET A 1 3.02 -5.62 6.34
CA MET A 1 3.72 -4.32 6.51
C MET A 1 4.34 -3.89 5.18
N ASP A 2 4.19 -2.63 4.86
CA ASP A 2 4.65 -2.04 3.60
C ASP A 2 5.45 -0.76 3.88
N CYS A 3 6.65 -0.68 3.31
CA CYS A 3 7.53 0.47 3.40
C CYS A 3 7.93 0.93 2.00
N ASN A 4 7.65 2.17 1.70
CA ASN A 4 8.29 2.85 0.58
C ASN A 4 9.28 3.89 1.13
N ALA A 5 10.56 3.57 1.05
CA ALA A 5 11.66 4.45 1.45
C ALA A 5 12.25 5.20 0.25
N GLY A 6 11.40 5.57 -0.69
CA GLY A 6 11.82 6.24 -1.91
C GLY A 6 11.71 7.76 -1.84
N ASN A 7 12.40 8.41 -2.79
CA ASN A 7 12.30 9.85 -3.04
C ASN A 7 12.12 10.11 -4.54
N HIS A 8 10.96 10.56 -4.93
CA HIS A 8 10.60 10.93 -6.31
C HIS A 8 10.85 12.42 -6.61
N HIS A 9 11.50 13.17 -5.72
CA HIS A 9 11.87 14.59 -5.85
C HIS A 9 10.70 15.55 -6.12
N LYS A 10 9.46 15.14 -5.88
CA LYS A 10 8.29 16.03 -5.91
C LYS A 10 7.92 16.45 -4.49
N ALA A 11 7.39 17.66 -4.35
CA ALA A 11 6.93 18.15 -3.05
C ALA A 11 5.78 17.28 -2.49
N PHE A 12 4.85 16.90 -3.36
CA PHE A 12 3.75 15.99 -3.05
C PHE A 12 3.36 15.19 -4.30
N ALA A 13 3.33 13.88 -4.20
CA ALA A 13 2.81 12.97 -5.21
C ALA A 13 2.37 11.67 -4.54
N THR A 14 1.49 10.93 -5.19
CA THR A 14 1.05 9.61 -4.75
C THR A 14 1.66 8.53 -5.63
N ASN A 15 2.01 7.38 -5.07
CA ASN A 15 2.68 6.30 -5.81
C ASN A 15 1.73 5.46 -6.67
N PHE A 16 0.43 5.59 -6.45
CA PHE A 16 -0.63 4.96 -7.22
C PHE A 16 -1.82 5.92 -7.30
N ASN A 17 -2.99 5.46 -7.71
CA ASN A 17 -4.17 6.30 -7.91
C ASN A 17 -4.36 7.30 -6.76
N PRO A 18 -4.29 8.62 -7.02
CA PRO A 18 -4.34 9.63 -5.96
C PRO A 18 -5.61 9.59 -5.11
N GLU A 19 -6.75 9.27 -5.72
CA GLU A 19 -8.03 9.18 -5.00
C GLU A 19 -8.00 8.02 -3.99
N ILE A 20 -7.54 6.85 -4.41
CA ILE A 20 -7.45 5.67 -3.54
C ILE A 20 -6.44 5.95 -2.43
N ASN A 21 -5.24 6.40 -2.78
CA ASN A 21 -4.17 6.68 -1.82
C ASN A 21 -4.59 7.67 -0.72
N ILE A 22 -5.17 8.82 -1.13
CA ILE A 22 -5.62 9.84 -0.17
C ILE A 22 -6.75 9.29 0.72
N ARG A 23 -7.70 8.56 0.17
CA ARG A 23 -8.82 7.99 0.93
C ARG A 23 -8.37 6.93 1.93
N GLU A 24 -7.48 6.03 1.54
CA GLU A 24 -6.94 5.00 2.43
C GLU A 24 -6.22 5.61 3.64
N ILE A 25 -5.40 6.63 3.43
CA ILE A 25 -4.63 7.26 4.52
C ILE A 25 -5.54 8.07 5.46
N THR A 26 -6.64 8.61 4.95
CA THR A 26 -7.54 9.47 5.71
C THR A 26 -8.72 8.75 6.34
N GLN A 27 -8.88 7.46 6.06
CA GLN A 27 -9.90 6.63 6.72
C GLN A 27 -9.43 6.13 8.08
N LYS A 28 -10.38 5.65 8.90
CA LYS A 28 -10.08 5.02 10.18
C LYS A 28 -9.19 3.80 10.00
N GLY A 29 -8.25 3.62 10.91
CA GLY A 29 -7.51 2.37 11.04
C GLY A 29 -8.42 1.26 11.54
N LEU A 30 -8.16 0.02 11.11
CA LEU A 30 -8.91 -1.15 11.55
C LEU A 30 -7.95 -2.33 11.70
N TRP A 31 -7.97 -2.98 12.86
CA TRP A 31 -7.14 -4.14 13.13
C TRP A 31 -7.89 -5.19 13.96
N TYR A 32 -7.46 -6.44 13.89
CA TYR A 32 -8.13 -7.56 14.53
C TYR A 32 -7.40 -7.99 15.80
N LYS A 33 -8.17 -8.24 16.88
CA LYS A 33 -7.65 -8.80 18.13
C LYS A 33 -8.70 -9.64 18.84
N ASN A 34 -8.36 -10.92 19.09
CA ASN A 34 -9.14 -11.86 19.91
C ASN A 34 -10.63 -11.97 19.53
N GLY A 35 -10.96 -11.95 18.27
CA GLY A 35 -12.34 -12.08 17.79
C GLY A 35 -13.03 -10.75 17.47
N GLU A 36 -12.38 -9.63 17.73
CA GLU A 36 -12.95 -8.29 17.55
C GLU A 36 -12.14 -7.45 16.58
N TRP A 37 -12.85 -6.62 15.81
CA TRP A 37 -12.26 -5.58 14.98
C TRP A 37 -12.25 -4.27 15.77
N ILE A 38 -11.09 -3.67 15.89
CA ILE A 38 -10.85 -2.45 16.66
C ILE A 38 -10.59 -1.30 15.72
N GLU A 39 -11.47 -0.30 15.75
CA GLU A 39 -11.28 0.95 15.00
C GLU A 39 -10.37 1.92 15.76
N THR A 40 -9.59 2.69 14.98
CA THR A 40 -8.76 3.78 15.51
C THR A 40 -8.92 5.03 14.64
N ASP A 41 -8.61 6.19 15.17
CA ASP A 41 -8.54 7.40 14.36
C ASP A 41 -7.44 7.27 13.31
N PRO A 42 -7.58 7.93 12.14
CA PRO A 42 -6.57 7.87 11.07
C PRO A 42 -5.17 8.19 11.60
N LEU A 43 -4.21 7.33 11.28
CA LEU A 43 -2.79 7.46 11.62
C LEU A 43 -2.46 7.69 13.11
N SER A 44 -3.43 7.48 14.02
CA SER A 44 -3.28 7.76 15.48
C SER A 44 -2.36 6.76 16.19
N ILE A 45 -2.22 5.56 15.66
CA ILE A 45 -1.30 4.54 16.19
C ILE A 45 -0.12 4.42 15.23
N HIS A 46 1.06 4.74 15.71
CA HIS A 46 2.29 4.65 14.94
C HIS A 46 3.48 4.29 15.82
N LYS A 47 4.50 3.71 15.22
CA LYS A 47 5.76 3.36 15.87
C LYS A 47 6.87 3.15 14.84
N PRO A 48 8.14 3.27 15.22
CA PRO A 48 9.23 2.87 14.33
C PRO A 48 9.25 1.35 14.17
N LEU A 49 9.35 0.88 12.93
CA LEU A 49 9.63 -0.52 12.58
C LEU A 49 10.88 -0.58 11.73
N THR A 50 11.69 -1.63 11.92
CA THR A 50 12.92 -1.82 11.16
C THR A 50 12.65 -2.65 9.91
N TYR A 51 13.03 -2.13 8.76
CA TYR A 51 12.89 -2.79 7.46
C TYR A 51 14.26 -3.22 6.93
N PRO A 52 14.40 -4.44 6.39
CA PRO A 52 15.65 -4.92 5.83
C PRO A 52 16.18 -3.99 4.74
N ASN A 53 17.49 -3.71 4.76
CA ASN A 53 18.23 -2.78 3.91
C ASN A 53 17.87 -1.29 4.05
N ILE A 54 16.72 -0.97 4.63
CA ILE A 54 16.16 0.39 4.75
C ILE A 54 16.45 0.98 6.15
N GLY A 55 16.39 0.12 7.20
CA GLY A 55 16.50 0.55 8.59
C GLY A 55 15.15 1.01 9.18
N PRO A 56 15.18 1.72 10.32
CA PRO A 56 13.97 2.13 11.03
C PRO A 56 13.19 3.19 10.24
N ARG A 57 11.86 3.01 10.19
CA ARG A 57 10.90 3.96 9.59
C ARG A 57 9.66 4.07 10.46
N GLU A 58 9.15 5.29 10.63
CA GLU A 58 7.87 5.51 11.27
C GLU A 58 6.78 4.81 10.46
N SER A 59 6.04 3.92 11.12
CA SER A 59 5.03 3.06 10.51
C SER A 59 3.70 3.31 11.18
N TYR A 60 2.67 3.48 10.39
CA TYR A 60 1.32 3.84 10.83
C TYR A 60 0.39 2.64 10.69
N LEU A 61 -0.40 2.37 11.71
CA LEU A 61 -1.43 1.33 11.67
C LEU A 61 -2.59 1.81 10.80
N MET A 62 -2.95 0.99 9.83
CA MET A 62 -4.02 1.29 8.88
C MET A 62 -4.96 0.08 8.72
N HIS A 63 -6.12 0.33 8.12
CA HIS A 63 -6.94 -0.73 7.55
C HIS A 63 -6.37 -1.18 6.20
N HIS A 64 -6.39 -2.48 5.96
CA HIS A 64 -6.13 -3.05 4.65
C HIS A 64 -6.93 -4.34 4.47
N GLU A 65 -7.51 -4.53 3.29
CA GLU A 65 -8.55 -5.55 3.04
C GLU A 65 -8.05 -6.99 3.22
N GLU A 66 -6.75 -7.23 3.01
CA GLU A 66 -6.16 -8.56 3.21
C GLU A 66 -6.31 -9.06 4.64
N LEU A 67 -6.39 -8.17 5.64
CA LEU A 67 -6.60 -8.59 7.02
C LEU A 67 -7.94 -9.31 7.18
N GLU A 68 -8.99 -8.87 6.48
CA GLU A 68 -10.32 -9.46 6.58
C GLU A 68 -10.34 -10.89 6.02
N SER A 69 -9.73 -11.09 4.84
CA SER A 69 -9.66 -12.41 4.22
C SER A 69 -8.76 -13.37 4.99
N LEU A 70 -7.61 -12.90 5.49
CA LEU A 70 -6.71 -13.70 6.32
C LEU A 70 -7.38 -14.16 7.61
N VAL A 71 -8.04 -13.27 8.35
CA VAL A 71 -8.76 -13.61 9.59
C VAL A 71 -9.89 -14.59 9.31
N LYS A 72 -10.62 -14.41 8.21
CA LYS A 72 -11.69 -15.32 7.79
C LYS A 72 -11.18 -16.72 7.46
N ASN A 73 -10.07 -16.81 6.71
CA ASN A 73 -9.56 -18.08 6.21
C ASN A 73 -8.66 -18.81 7.21
N TYR A 74 -8.08 -18.08 8.18
CA TYR A 74 -7.24 -18.63 9.24
C TYR A 74 -7.79 -18.36 10.66
N PRO A 75 -8.78 -19.15 11.14
CA PRO A 75 -9.46 -18.90 12.43
C PRO A 75 -8.53 -18.96 13.66
N THR A 76 -7.31 -19.44 13.49
CA THR A 76 -6.30 -19.47 14.57
C THR A 76 -5.61 -18.13 14.81
N ILE A 77 -5.78 -17.16 13.91
CA ILE A 77 -5.23 -15.83 14.08
C ILE A 77 -5.89 -15.17 15.30
N LYS A 78 -5.05 -14.70 16.21
CA LYS A 78 -5.48 -13.96 17.41
C LYS A 78 -5.36 -12.45 17.25
N GLU A 79 -4.43 -12.03 16.40
CA GLU A 79 -4.15 -10.63 16.13
C GLU A 79 -3.63 -10.45 14.71
N ALA A 80 -4.14 -9.44 14.01
CA ALA A 80 -3.69 -9.05 12.69
C ALA A 80 -3.68 -7.53 12.54
N ARG A 81 -2.54 -6.98 12.08
CA ARG A 81 -2.33 -5.55 11.89
C ARG A 81 -1.65 -5.29 10.55
N PHE A 82 -2.02 -4.19 9.92
CA PHE A 82 -1.31 -3.68 8.75
C PHE A 82 -0.57 -2.39 9.10
N TRP A 83 0.66 -2.27 8.64
CA TRP A 83 1.53 -1.12 8.88
C TRP A 83 2.06 -0.58 7.56
N MET A 84 1.97 0.74 7.37
CA MET A 84 2.52 1.42 6.20
C MET A 84 3.33 2.64 6.62
N THR A 85 4.34 2.98 5.81
CA THR A 85 5.21 4.13 6.07
C THR A 85 4.84 5.33 5.21
N PHE A 86 4.99 6.51 5.79
CA PHE A 86 4.82 7.78 5.07
C PHE A 86 5.94 8.74 5.46
N GLY A 87 6.40 9.53 4.49
CA GLY A 87 7.32 10.63 4.75
C GLY A 87 6.62 11.78 5.50
N GLN A 88 7.30 12.40 6.46
CA GLN A 88 6.74 13.51 7.24
C GLN A 88 6.28 14.68 6.36
N GLN A 89 7.04 14.99 5.30
CA GLN A 89 6.66 16.01 4.32
C GLN A 89 5.33 15.68 3.62
N TYR A 90 5.16 14.42 3.22
CA TYR A 90 3.93 13.95 2.59
C TYR A 90 2.73 14.14 3.53
N LEU A 91 2.85 13.73 4.79
CA LEU A 91 1.78 13.88 5.79
C LEU A 91 1.42 15.35 6.06
N THR A 92 2.43 16.22 6.10
CA THR A 92 2.21 17.67 6.27
C THR A 92 1.38 18.27 5.12
N TYR A 93 1.71 17.91 3.89
CA TYR A 93 0.92 18.38 2.74
C TYR A 93 -0.47 17.74 2.69
N LEU A 94 -0.59 16.48 3.04
CA LEU A 94 -1.88 15.79 3.10
C LEU A 94 -2.81 16.45 4.13
N ASP A 95 -2.29 16.77 5.31
CA ASP A 95 -3.05 17.49 6.35
C ASP A 95 -3.52 18.86 5.84
N CYS A 96 -2.65 19.60 5.17
CA CYS A 96 -3.03 20.87 4.54
C CYS A 96 -4.15 20.68 3.50
N ILE A 97 -4.04 19.72 2.62
CA ILE A 97 -5.04 19.38 1.60
C ILE A 97 -6.39 19.03 2.24
N GLN A 98 -6.39 18.26 3.33
CA GLN A 98 -7.61 17.91 4.09
C GLN A 98 -8.24 19.16 4.74
N ASN A 99 -7.44 19.97 5.43
CA ASN A 99 -7.91 21.18 6.10
C ASN A 99 -8.47 22.22 5.11
N LEU A 100 -7.98 22.23 3.88
CA LEU A 100 -8.54 23.05 2.78
C LEU A 100 -9.81 22.45 2.17
N GLY A 101 -10.21 21.25 2.56
CA GLY A 101 -11.37 20.55 2.00
C GLY A 101 -11.15 19.97 0.61
N MET A 102 -9.90 19.89 0.13
CA MET A 102 -9.58 19.36 -1.19
C MET A 102 -9.73 17.83 -1.29
N SER A 103 -9.83 17.12 -0.17
CA SER A 103 -10.13 15.68 -0.11
C SER A 103 -11.63 15.33 -0.13
N ARG A 104 -12.52 16.35 -0.21
CA ARG A 104 -13.98 16.15 -0.28
C ARG A 104 -14.39 15.45 -1.58
N ILE A 105 -15.38 14.57 -1.45
CA ILE A 105 -15.96 13.76 -2.56
C ILE A 105 -17.36 14.24 -2.98
N ASP A 106 -17.94 15.23 -2.26
CA ASP A 106 -19.20 15.85 -2.60
C ASP A 106 -18.99 16.99 -3.63
N GLU A 107 -20.02 17.23 -4.43
CA GLU A 107 -20.03 18.33 -5.40
C GLU A 107 -20.16 19.67 -4.68
N ILE A 108 -19.29 20.62 -5.02
CA ILE A 108 -19.40 22.02 -4.59
C ILE A 108 -19.66 22.92 -5.79
N GLU A 109 -20.39 24.01 -5.58
CA GLU A 109 -20.65 25.06 -6.59
C GLU A 109 -19.96 26.36 -6.19
N TYR A 110 -19.31 27.02 -7.14
CA TYR A 110 -18.75 28.35 -6.95
C TYR A 110 -18.90 29.19 -8.23
N GLU A 111 -18.81 30.51 -8.08
CA GLU A 111 -18.79 31.43 -9.22
C GLU A 111 -17.37 31.62 -9.75
N ALA A 112 -17.12 31.20 -10.98
CA ALA A 112 -15.84 31.35 -11.65
C ALA A 112 -15.91 32.53 -12.66
N PRO A 113 -14.88 33.38 -12.77
CA PRO A 113 -14.82 34.40 -13.83
C PRO A 113 -14.72 33.71 -15.19
N LEU A 114 -15.42 34.27 -16.19
CA LEU A 114 -15.31 33.81 -17.57
C LEU A 114 -13.94 34.17 -18.16
N ALA A 115 -13.36 33.22 -18.91
CA ALA A 115 -12.06 33.43 -19.55
C ALA A 115 -12.10 34.38 -20.76
N ASP A 116 -13.28 34.92 -21.13
CA ASP A 116 -13.50 35.79 -22.28
C ASP A 116 -13.15 37.26 -22.02
N GLY A 117 -12.68 37.60 -20.82
CA GLY A 117 -12.35 38.97 -20.43
C GLY A 117 -13.55 39.89 -20.19
N SER A 118 -14.78 39.37 -20.20
CA SER A 118 -16.01 40.16 -20.02
C SER A 118 -16.24 40.68 -18.60
N GLY A 119 -15.49 40.15 -17.63
CA GLY A 119 -15.70 40.41 -16.20
C GLY A 119 -16.94 39.70 -15.62
N LYS A 120 -17.62 38.87 -16.42
CA LYS A 120 -18.77 38.08 -15.97
C LYS A 120 -18.33 36.80 -15.30
N THR A 121 -19.19 36.26 -14.47
CA THR A 121 -19.00 34.95 -13.79
C THR A 121 -19.99 33.92 -14.32
N ALA A 122 -19.63 32.64 -14.16
CA ALA A 122 -20.54 31.52 -14.37
C ALA A 122 -20.44 30.57 -13.16
N LYS A 123 -21.55 29.94 -12.84
CA LYS A 123 -21.56 28.86 -11.83
C LYS A 123 -20.86 27.63 -12.37
N VAL A 124 -19.89 27.16 -11.61
CA VAL A 124 -19.12 25.96 -11.93
C VAL A 124 -19.28 24.96 -10.78
N LYS A 125 -19.47 23.71 -11.13
CA LYS A 125 -19.57 22.61 -10.18
C LYS A 125 -18.34 21.71 -10.30
N ILE A 126 -17.74 21.39 -9.17
CA ILE A 126 -16.59 20.48 -9.10
C ILE A 126 -16.72 19.55 -7.89
N VAL A 127 -16.06 18.38 -7.99
CA VAL A 127 -15.73 17.53 -6.84
C VAL A 127 -14.28 17.82 -6.49
N PRO A 128 -13.96 18.39 -5.31
CA PRO A 128 -12.60 18.84 -4.97
C PRO A 128 -11.54 17.77 -5.16
N LEU A 129 -11.81 16.53 -4.71
CA LEU A 129 -10.86 15.41 -4.87
C LEU A 129 -10.59 15.08 -6.34
N GLN A 130 -11.58 15.16 -7.23
CA GLN A 130 -11.38 14.91 -8.66
C GLN A 130 -10.56 16.04 -9.31
N PHE A 131 -10.77 17.28 -8.87
CA PHE A 131 -9.93 18.40 -9.30
C PHE A 131 -8.49 18.24 -8.81
N LEU A 132 -8.29 17.90 -7.52
CA LEU A 132 -6.97 17.62 -6.96
C LEU A 132 -6.25 16.52 -7.76
N LYS A 133 -6.94 15.42 -8.05
CA LYS A 133 -6.39 14.31 -8.85
C LYS A 133 -5.93 14.76 -10.25
N ALA A 134 -6.65 15.71 -10.86
CA ALA A 134 -6.31 16.20 -12.21
C ALA A 134 -5.05 17.09 -12.22
N VAL A 135 -4.69 17.72 -11.10
CA VAL A 135 -3.52 18.61 -11.00
C VAL A 135 -2.30 17.94 -10.35
N LEU A 136 -2.47 16.79 -9.70
CA LEU A 136 -1.36 16.05 -9.11
C LEU A 136 -0.48 15.40 -10.18
N PRO A 137 0.83 15.22 -9.89
CA PRO A 137 1.70 14.42 -10.75
C PRO A 137 1.12 13.02 -11.00
N ASN A 138 1.19 12.57 -12.26
CA ASN A 138 0.77 11.22 -12.58
C ASN A 138 1.76 10.21 -11.95
N PRO A 139 1.30 9.20 -11.19
CA PRO A 139 2.15 8.16 -10.63
C PRO A 139 3.04 7.44 -11.64
N GLN A 140 2.61 7.33 -12.91
CA GLN A 140 3.40 6.73 -13.98
C GLN A 140 4.68 7.52 -14.30
N ASP A 141 4.67 8.84 -14.09
CA ASP A 141 5.78 9.72 -14.44
C ASP A 141 6.81 9.86 -13.31
N LEU A 142 6.63 9.14 -12.20
CA LEU A 142 7.55 9.24 -11.04
C LEU A 142 8.79 8.38 -11.21
N GLY A 143 8.76 7.32 -12.04
CA GLY A 143 9.79 6.28 -12.07
C GLY A 143 11.18 6.73 -12.53
N GLU A 144 11.27 7.69 -13.46
CA GLU A 144 12.52 8.09 -14.11
C GLU A 144 13.62 8.54 -13.14
N ASN A 145 13.25 9.27 -12.09
CA ASN A 145 14.16 9.79 -11.07
C ASN A 145 13.67 9.44 -9.66
N TYR A 146 13.40 8.18 -9.41
CA TYR A 146 12.89 7.72 -8.14
C TYR A 146 13.96 6.93 -7.40
N ASP A 147 14.61 7.56 -6.41
CA ASP A 147 15.62 6.92 -5.60
C ASP A 147 15.00 6.02 -4.52
N GLY A 148 15.81 5.07 -4.00
CA GLY A 148 15.43 4.21 -2.89
C GLY A 148 14.69 2.94 -3.31
N GLU A 149 14.01 2.33 -2.35
CA GLU A 149 13.39 1.01 -2.52
C GLU A 149 12.10 0.86 -1.70
N THR A 150 11.28 -0.10 -2.09
CA THR A 150 10.18 -0.62 -1.29
C THR A 150 10.63 -1.85 -0.50
N SER A 151 9.99 -2.12 0.64
CA SER A 151 10.10 -3.37 1.39
C SER A 151 8.72 -3.80 1.83
N ILE A 152 8.25 -4.94 1.33
CA ILE A 152 6.94 -5.50 1.64
C ILE A 152 7.13 -6.84 2.30
N GLY A 153 6.42 -7.09 3.41
CA GLY A 153 6.59 -8.36 4.11
C GLY A 153 5.55 -8.64 5.17
N CYS A 154 5.58 -9.88 5.64
CA CYS A 154 4.69 -10.38 6.68
C CYS A 154 5.51 -10.92 7.84
N ARG A 155 5.29 -10.36 9.04
CA ARG A 155 5.87 -10.85 10.30
C ARG A 155 4.83 -11.67 11.03
N ILE A 156 5.17 -12.88 11.42
CA ILE A 156 4.28 -13.83 12.06
C ILE A 156 4.92 -14.32 13.36
N ARG A 157 4.14 -14.33 14.44
CA ARG A 157 4.47 -15.00 15.69
C ARG A 157 3.37 -15.99 16.03
N GLY A 158 3.76 -17.21 16.39
CA GLY A 158 2.80 -18.25 16.69
C GLY A 158 3.45 -19.49 17.28
N LYS A 159 2.68 -20.57 17.37
CA LYS A 159 3.16 -21.87 17.84
C LYS A 159 3.18 -22.88 16.69
N LYS A 160 4.31 -23.56 16.55
CA LYS A 160 4.46 -24.71 15.66
C LYS A 160 5.06 -25.86 16.47
N ASP A 161 4.41 -27.02 16.46
CA ASP A 161 4.82 -28.22 17.23
C ASP A 161 4.99 -27.93 18.74
N GLY A 162 4.08 -27.10 19.30
CA GLY A 162 4.08 -26.70 20.72
C GLY A 162 5.13 -25.66 21.12
N LYS A 163 5.98 -25.21 20.21
CA LYS A 163 7.04 -24.22 20.45
C LYS A 163 6.65 -22.85 19.86
N GLU A 164 6.97 -21.80 20.61
CA GLU A 164 6.89 -20.42 20.06
C GLU A 164 7.88 -20.29 18.90
N ARG A 165 7.41 -19.70 17.82
CA ARG A 165 8.19 -19.44 16.61
C ARG A 165 7.88 -18.05 16.08
N THR A 166 8.88 -17.42 15.48
CA THR A 166 8.72 -16.22 14.67
C THR A 166 9.13 -16.52 13.23
N TYR A 167 8.44 -15.86 12.31
CA TYR A 167 8.70 -15.97 10.88
C TYR A 167 8.51 -14.62 10.22
N TYR A 168 9.46 -14.23 9.39
CA TYR A 168 9.36 -13.02 8.59
C TYR A 168 9.68 -13.37 7.14
N VAL A 169 8.74 -13.13 6.26
CA VAL A 169 8.94 -13.20 4.81
C VAL A 169 8.81 -11.79 4.24
N TYR A 170 9.74 -11.41 3.37
CA TYR A 170 9.77 -10.08 2.77
C TYR A 170 10.45 -10.07 1.41
N ASN A 171 10.14 -9.04 0.61
CA ASN A 171 10.93 -8.66 -0.56
C ASN A 171 11.32 -7.19 -0.49
N ASN A 172 12.39 -6.84 -1.19
CA ASN A 172 12.79 -5.47 -1.46
C ASN A 172 12.81 -5.25 -2.97
N CYS A 173 12.40 -4.06 -3.41
CA CYS A 173 12.40 -3.68 -4.82
C CYS A 173 12.91 -2.25 -4.97
N LYS A 174 14.05 -2.08 -5.63
CA LYS A 174 14.60 -0.76 -5.92
C LYS A 174 13.86 -0.10 -7.07
N HIS A 175 13.48 1.16 -6.89
CA HIS A 175 12.69 1.90 -7.89
C HIS A 175 13.39 2.00 -9.24
N GLN A 176 14.70 2.27 -9.27
CA GLN A 176 15.45 2.40 -10.53
C GLN A 176 15.68 1.05 -11.23
N GLU A 177 15.82 -0.06 -10.49
CA GLU A 177 15.92 -1.39 -11.09
C GLU A 177 14.59 -1.77 -11.77
N ALA A 178 13.45 -1.55 -11.09
CA ALA A 178 12.13 -1.75 -11.65
C ALA A 178 11.86 -0.85 -12.88
N TYR A 179 12.27 0.42 -12.80
CA TYR A 179 12.11 1.36 -13.90
C TYR A 179 12.93 0.97 -15.12
N ASN A 180 14.17 0.57 -14.94
CA ASN A 180 15.05 0.14 -16.05
C ASN A 180 14.51 -1.10 -16.76
N GLU A 181 13.80 -1.99 -16.06
CA GLU A 181 13.21 -3.20 -16.63
C GLU A 181 11.88 -2.93 -17.34
N THR A 182 11.00 -2.14 -16.73
CA THR A 182 9.60 -2.04 -17.16
C THR A 182 9.12 -0.63 -17.49
N GLY A 183 9.92 0.41 -17.21
CA GLY A 183 9.48 1.81 -17.29
C GLY A 183 8.55 2.22 -16.15
N MET A 184 8.41 1.38 -15.09
CA MET A 184 7.52 1.63 -13.96
C MET A 184 8.32 1.68 -12.65
N GLN A 185 7.85 2.49 -11.70
CA GLN A 185 8.46 2.58 -10.36
C GLN A 185 8.16 1.33 -9.51
N GLY A 186 8.94 1.13 -8.44
CA GLY A 186 8.91 -0.08 -7.62
C GLY A 186 7.55 -0.44 -7.02
N VAL A 187 6.70 0.52 -6.62
CA VAL A 187 5.36 0.21 -6.10
C VAL A 187 4.46 -0.40 -7.19
N SER A 188 4.54 0.11 -8.42
CA SER A 188 3.82 -0.48 -9.56
C SER A 188 4.36 -1.86 -9.91
N TYR A 189 5.68 -2.06 -9.81
CA TYR A 189 6.33 -3.34 -10.07
C TYR A 189 5.94 -4.41 -9.06
N THR A 190 5.99 -4.07 -7.75
CA THR A 190 5.61 -5.00 -6.66
C THR A 190 4.13 -5.33 -6.63
N THR A 191 3.29 -4.57 -7.32
CA THR A 191 1.87 -4.85 -7.53
C THR A 191 1.63 -5.65 -8.81
N GLY A 192 2.25 -5.25 -9.91
CA GLY A 192 2.00 -5.83 -11.23
C GLY A 192 2.57 -7.23 -11.42
N VAL A 193 3.78 -7.48 -10.91
CA VAL A 193 4.44 -8.80 -11.02
C VAL A 193 3.64 -9.89 -10.32
N PRO A 194 3.23 -9.75 -9.04
CA PRO A 194 2.37 -10.73 -8.38
C PRO A 194 1.03 -10.96 -9.10
N ALA A 195 0.40 -9.90 -9.57
CA ALA A 195 -0.86 -10.01 -10.32
C ALA A 195 -0.68 -10.83 -11.62
N MET A 196 0.40 -10.57 -12.36
CA MET A 196 0.77 -11.32 -13.56
C MET A 196 1.05 -12.80 -13.23
N ILE A 197 1.77 -13.08 -12.15
CA ILE A 197 2.07 -14.46 -11.72
C ILE A 197 0.76 -15.17 -11.33
N GLY A 198 -0.15 -14.52 -10.60
CA GLY A 198 -1.47 -15.07 -10.29
C GLY A 198 -2.25 -15.46 -11.54
N ALA A 199 -2.31 -14.56 -12.54
CA ALA A 199 -2.92 -14.88 -13.83
C ALA A 199 -2.25 -16.07 -14.53
N MET A 200 -0.93 -16.15 -14.45
CA MET A 200 -0.16 -17.27 -15.02
C MET A 200 -0.48 -18.59 -14.29
N MET A 201 -0.68 -18.60 -12.96
CA MET A 201 -1.08 -19.80 -12.21
C MET A 201 -2.42 -20.36 -12.73
N PHE A 202 -3.40 -19.49 -12.99
CA PHE A 202 -4.69 -19.89 -13.56
C PHE A 202 -4.55 -20.37 -15.02
N LEU A 203 -3.85 -19.64 -15.85
CA LEU A 203 -3.67 -19.99 -17.27
C LEU A 203 -2.95 -21.34 -17.45
N LYS A 204 -1.99 -21.64 -16.58
CA LYS A 204 -1.28 -22.94 -16.59
C LYS A 204 -2.07 -24.06 -15.89
N GLY A 205 -3.23 -23.76 -15.30
CA GLY A 205 -4.05 -24.73 -14.58
C GLY A 205 -3.43 -25.21 -13.26
N ILE A 206 -2.46 -24.49 -12.71
CA ILE A 206 -1.84 -24.78 -11.39
C ILE A 206 -2.85 -24.44 -10.30
N TRP A 207 -3.42 -23.24 -10.35
CA TRP A 207 -4.55 -22.84 -9.52
C TRP A 207 -5.85 -23.11 -10.31
N LYS A 208 -6.44 -24.29 -10.06
CA LYS A 208 -7.64 -24.72 -10.78
C LYS A 208 -8.75 -25.05 -9.78
N LYS A 209 -9.56 -24.05 -9.48
CA LYS A 209 -10.68 -24.17 -8.54
C LYS A 209 -11.83 -23.32 -9.07
N PRO A 210 -13.02 -23.89 -9.38
CA PRO A 210 -14.15 -23.08 -9.88
C PRO A 210 -14.71 -22.19 -8.76
N GLY A 211 -15.08 -20.96 -9.10
CA GLY A 211 -15.63 -19.98 -8.17
C GLY A 211 -14.74 -18.75 -7.99
N VAL A 212 -15.04 -17.97 -6.95
CA VAL A 212 -14.24 -16.80 -6.51
C VAL A 212 -13.60 -17.16 -5.18
N TRP A 213 -12.27 -17.03 -5.12
CA TRP A 213 -11.46 -17.48 -4.01
C TRP A 213 -10.43 -16.41 -3.65
N ASN A 214 -10.08 -16.31 -2.37
CA ASN A 214 -8.97 -15.50 -1.94
C ASN A 214 -7.64 -16.20 -2.26
N VAL A 215 -6.59 -15.43 -2.49
CA VAL A 215 -5.27 -15.95 -2.92
C VAL A 215 -4.69 -16.94 -1.91
N GLU A 216 -4.87 -16.70 -0.63
CA GLU A 216 -4.41 -17.55 0.47
C GLU A 216 -5.09 -18.92 0.55
N GLU A 217 -6.12 -19.17 -0.27
CA GLU A 217 -6.79 -20.47 -0.35
C GLU A 217 -6.19 -21.42 -1.41
N PHE A 218 -5.13 -20.96 -2.09
CA PHE A 218 -4.36 -21.73 -3.06
C PHE A 218 -2.99 -22.14 -2.49
N ASP A 219 -2.37 -23.12 -3.11
CA ASP A 219 -0.99 -23.50 -2.80
C ASP A 219 -0.04 -22.35 -3.16
N PRO A 220 0.70 -21.77 -2.18
CA PRO A 220 1.58 -20.66 -2.42
C PRO A 220 2.91 -21.06 -3.09
N ASP A 221 3.38 -22.31 -2.95
CA ASP A 221 4.73 -22.71 -3.33
C ASP A 221 5.05 -22.40 -4.81
N PRO A 222 4.21 -22.79 -5.80
CA PRO A 222 4.49 -22.49 -7.19
C PRO A 222 4.45 -20.99 -7.50
N PHE A 223 3.65 -20.21 -6.77
CA PHE A 223 3.60 -18.76 -6.89
C PHE A 223 4.88 -18.13 -6.35
N MET A 224 5.32 -18.52 -5.16
CA MET A 224 6.53 -18.01 -4.51
C MET A 224 7.79 -18.36 -5.33
N GLU A 225 7.83 -19.54 -5.96
CA GLU A 225 8.90 -19.89 -6.89
C GLU A 225 8.95 -18.93 -8.10
N GLN A 226 7.79 -18.54 -8.63
CA GLN A 226 7.73 -17.61 -9.76
C GLN A 226 8.12 -16.19 -9.35
N LEU A 227 7.83 -15.71 -8.16
CA LEU A 227 8.30 -14.41 -7.67
C LEU A 227 9.82 -14.28 -7.80
N ASN A 228 10.57 -15.31 -7.39
CA ASN A 228 12.02 -15.34 -7.54
C ASN A 228 12.49 -15.27 -8.99
N LYS A 229 11.73 -15.89 -9.92
CA LYS A 229 12.07 -15.92 -11.35
C LYS A 229 11.66 -14.65 -12.10
N GLN A 230 10.70 -13.91 -11.57
CA GLN A 230 10.09 -12.76 -12.22
C GLN A 230 10.52 -11.42 -11.58
N GLY A 231 11.71 -11.36 -10.97
CA GLY A 231 12.32 -10.13 -10.52
C GLY A 231 11.91 -9.64 -9.10
N LEU A 232 11.13 -10.42 -8.35
CA LEU A 232 10.79 -10.14 -6.96
C LEU A 232 11.29 -11.25 -6.02
N PRO A 233 12.60 -11.40 -5.85
CA PRO A 233 13.13 -12.38 -4.92
C PRO A 233 12.66 -12.06 -3.51
N TRP A 234 12.24 -13.10 -2.79
CA TRP A 234 11.82 -12.99 -1.41
C TRP A 234 12.83 -13.66 -0.47
N HIS A 235 12.82 -13.21 0.77
CA HIS A 235 13.72 -13.64 1.82
C HIS A 235 12.93 -14.09 3.04
N GLU A 236 13.50 -15.00 3.83
CA GLU A 236 12.91 -15.54 5.04
C GLU A 236 13.85 -15.37 6.24
N VAL A 237 13.27 -15.07 7.39
CA VAL A 237 13.94 -15.09 8.69
C VAL A 237 13.11 -15.92 9.65
N PHE A 238 13.70 -17.01 10.16
CA PHE A 238 13.09 -17.87 11.17
C PHE A 238 13.67 -17.56 12.54
N ASP A 239 12.81 -17.53 13.55
CA ASP A 239 13.17 -17.37 14.96
C ASP A 239 14.10 -16.17 15.24
N GLY A 240 14.01 -15.16 14.40
CA GLY A 240 14.69 -13.88 14.59
C GLY A 240 14.01 -13.04 15.66
N ASP A 241 14.74 -12.04 16.16
CA ASP A 241 14.18 -10.99 17.02
C ASP A 241 13.35 -10.05 16.13
N LEU A 242 12.03 -10.28 16.10
CA LEU A 242 11.10 -9.51 15.31
C LEU A 242 10.35 -8.50 16.19
N GLU A 243 10.28 -7.28 15.74
CA GLU A 243 9.46 -6.22 16.35
C GLU A 243 7.97 -6.52 16.11
N ILE A 244 7.44 -7.54 16.82
CA ILE A 244 6.02 -7.93 16.81
C ILE A 244 5.50 -7.71 18.23
N ASP A 245 4.55 -6.79 18.38
CA ASP A 245 3.89 -6.50 19.67
C ASP A 245 2.56 -7.23 19.77
#